data_87bc11b6d5380efdd390dd053c807654
#
_entry.id   87bc11b6d5380efdd390dd053c807654
#
_cell.length_a   1.000
_cell.length_b   1.000
_cell.length_c   1.000
_cell.angle_alpha   90.00
_cell.angle_beta   90.00
_cell.angle_gamma   90.00
#
_symmetry.space_group_name_H-M   'P 1'
#
loop_
_entity.id
_entity.type
_entity.pdbx_description
1 polymer ?
#
loop_
_entity_poly.entity_id
_entity_poly.type
_entity_poly.pdbx_seq_one_letter_code
_entity_poly.pdbx_strand_id
1 'polypeptide(L)'
;LRRFQLLGHRPVVLAGGATGMVGDPSGRSEERNLLDADSLAHNVSCIKGQLERILDFDSGANKAVLVDNATWTKDVPVLDFLRDVGKYITVNQMMAKDSVKSRISDGNGLSFTEFSYMLLQANDFRHLCEHLDCEMQMGGSDQWGNITAGIDLIRKRLGRDSFGLTWPLVTKSDGTKFGKTADGAVWLDAKRTSPYQFRQFWMQVTDIDIERMLPQFSLRPMEEIASILNEQRLSPEKRVAQRTLANEITSMLHGEESANAAEQAADVLFGANPVFASEATLKLIAQEVAVTQMGTAVLHDAVGVLVTTGLATSNSEARRLLQQRSVRANGEQLDEHAKLDKVALLHGRWMLLRKGKTAYHLLDFAG
;
A
#
# COMPACT_ATOMS: atom_id res chain seq x y z
N LEU A 1 -3.00 -10.90 -9.82
CA LEU A 1 -2.00 -11.12 -10.88
C LEU A 1 -0.81 -11.97 -10.39
N ARG A 2 -0.15 -11.65 -9.25
CA ARG A 2 1.02 -12.42 -8.78
C ARG A 2 0.72 -13.91 -8.57
N ARG A 3 -0.42 -14.27 -7.99
CA ARG A 3 -0.81 -15.68 -7.85
C ARG A 3 -0.94 -16.41 -9.19
N PHE A 4 -1.54 -15.76 -10.19
CA PHE A 4 -1.60 -16.32 -11.55
C PHE A 4 -0.23 -16.47 -12.15
N GLN A 5 0.68 -15.51 -11.92
CA GLN A 5 2.06 -15.63 -12.37
C GLN A 5 2.78 -16.83 -11.72
N LEU A 6 2.60 -17.04 -10.42
CA LEU A 6 3.16 -18.19 -9.70
C LEU A 6 2.61 -19.54 -10.20
N LEU A 7 1.41 -19.54 -10.77
CA LEU A 7 0.79 -20.71 -11.40
C LEU A 7 1.16 -20.87 -12.88
N GLY A 8 2.08 -20.08 -13.40
CA GLY A 8 2.59 -20.20 -14.77
C GLY A 8 1.91 -19.31 -15.80
N HIS A 9 0.88 -18.53 -15.42
CA HIS A 9 0.24 -17.58 -16.33
C HIS A 9 1.10 -16.32 -16.51
N ARG A 10 1.01 -15.70 -17.69
CA ARG A 10 1.70 -14.46 -18.03
C ARG A 10 0.83 -13.24 -17.73
N PRO A 11 1.13 -12.43 -16.70
CA PRO A 11 0.39 -11.21 -16.42
C PRO A 11 0.67 -10.14 -17.49
N VAL A 12 -0.40 -9.49 -17.97
CA VAL A 12 -0.32 -8.26 -18.75
C VAL A 12 -0.88 -7.13 -17.87
N VAL A 13 -0.06 -6.15 -17.59
CA VAL A 13 -0.46 -4.96 -16.81
C VAL A 13 -0.67 -3.80 -17.77
N LEU A 14 -1.90 -3.29 -17.82
CA LEU A 14 -2.27 -2.16 -18.67
C LEU A 14 -2.13 -0.85 -17.89
N ALA A 15 -1.27 0.03 -18.37
CA ALA A 15 -1.24 1.42 -17.95
C ALA A 15 -2.21 2.24 -18.81
N GLY A 16 -3.02 3.06 -18.15
CA GLY A 16 -4.06 3.86 -18.81
C GLY A 16 -3.56 5.20 -19.32
N GLY A 17 -2.51 5.25 -20.15
CA GLY A 17 -1.98 6.50 -20.70
C GLY A 17 -2.95 7.26 -21.61
N ALA A 18 -3.86 6.55 -22.31
CA ALA A 18 -4.95 7.18 -23.05
C ALA A 18 -6.24 7.27 -22.20
N THR A 19 -6.65 6.17 -21.57
CA THR A 19 -7.87 6.13 -20.78
C THR A 19 -7.81 7.00 -19.52
N GLY A 20 -6.62 7.27 -18.98
CA GLY A 20 -6.41 8.23 -17.90
C GLY A 20 -6.75 9.68 -18.26
N MET A 21 -6.72 10.03 -19.56
CA MET A 21 -7.14 11.34 -20.07
C MET A 21 -8.67 11.48 -20.11
N VAL A 22 -9.40 10.38 -20.11
CA VAL A 22 -10.87 10.34 -20.19
C VAL A 22 -11.50 10.13 -18.81
N GLY A 23 -10.96 9.21 -18.02
CA GLY A 23 -11.43 8.88 -16.68
C GLY A 23 -12.58 7.88 -16.65
N ASP A 24 -12.42 6.81 -15.86
CA ASP A 24 -13.46 5.79 -15.66
C ASP A 24 -14.55 6.30 -14.69
N PRO A 25 -15.85 6.33 -15.09
CA PRO A 25 -16.95 6.71 -14.22
C PRO A 25 -17.33 5.63 -13.20
N SER A 26 -16.81 4.40 -13.32
CA SER A 26 -17.18 3.26 -12.47
C SER A 26 -16.92 3.53 -10.99
N GLY A 27 -17.93 3.28 -10.15
CA GLY A 27 -17.83 3.43 -8.68
C GLY A 27 -17.71 4.87 -8.17
N ARG A 28 -18.12 5.89 -8.99
CA ARG A 28 -18.06 7.31 -8.62
C ARG A 28 -19.38 8.04 -8.91
N SER A 29 -19.62 9.08 -8.12
CA SER A 29 -20.77 9.99 -8.26
C SER A 29 -20.43 11.29 -9.00
N GLU A 30 -19.15 11.64 -9.13
CA GLU A 30 -18.66 12.90 -9.72
C GLU A 30 -17.71 12.65 -10.88
N GLU A 31 -17.64 13.60 -11.81
CA GLU A 31 -16.72 13.60 -12.95
C GLU A 31 -15.27 13.72 -12.47
N ARG A 32 -14.35 13.07 -13.18
CA ARG A 32 -12.90 13.15 -12.87
C ARG A 32 -12.31 14.46 -13.40
N ASN A 33 -11.41 15.04 -12.60
CA ASN A 33 -10.50 16.05 -13.13
C ASN A 33 -9.56 15.39 -14.15
N LEU A 34 -9.51 16.00 -15.33
CA LEU A 34 -8.63 15.53 -16.40
C LEU A 34 -7.17 15.87 -16.04
N LEU A 35 -6.29 14.89 -16.22
CA LEU A 35 -4.86 15.06 -16.00
C LEU A 35 -4.19 15.54 -17.30
N ASP A 36 -3.19 16.41 -17.16
CA ASP A 36 -2.29 16.73 -18.27
C ASP A 36 -1.36 15.55 -18.60
N ALA A 37 -0.73 15.59 -19.77
CA ALA A 37 0.10 14.48 -20.26
C ALA A 37 1.33 14.20 -19.38
N ASP A 38 1.93 15.23 -18.80
CA ASP A 38 3.14 15.10 -17.97
C ASP A 38 2.80 14.46 -16.61
N SER A 39 1.72 14.92 -15.98
CA SER A 39 1.19 14.33 -14.75
C SER A 39 0.81 12.85 -14.95
N LEU A 40 0.20 12.53 -16.09
CA LEU A 40 -0.18 11.16 -16.43
C LEU A 40 1.05 10.27 -16.64
N ALA A 41 2.05 10.74 -17.39
CA ALA A 41 3.30 10.02 -17.60
C ALA A 41 4.04 9.76 -16.27
N HIS A 42 4.08 10.75 -15.39
CA HIS A 42 4.64 10.62 -14.04
C HIS A 42 3.90 9.54 -13.24
N ASN A 43 2.56 9.58 -13.21
CA ASN A 43 1.75 8.59 -12.48
C ASN A 43 1.96 7.17 -13.02
N VAL A 44 2.01 6.99 -14.35
CA VAL A 44 2.30 5.69 -14.98
C VAL A 44 3.67 5.16 -14.54
N SER A 45 4.69 6.03 -14.54
CA SER A 45 6.04 5.66 -14.08
C SER A 45 6.07 5.23 -12.61
N CYS A 46 5.37 5.98 -11.74
CA CYS A 46 5.27 5.63 -10.32
C CYS A 46 4.57 4.28 -10.10
N ILE A 47 3.45 4.03 -10.80
CA ILE A 47 2.71 2.77 -10.72
C ILE A 47 3.58 1.61 -11.21
N LYS A 48 4.31 1.80 -12.32
CA LYS A 48 5.26 0.80 -12.83
C LYS A 48 6.26 0.38 -11.76
N GLY A 49 6.96 1.33 -11.13
CA GLY A 49 7.93 1.03 -10.08
C GLY A 49 7.35 0.32 -8.84
N GLN A 50 6.05 0.50 -8.56
CA GLN A 50 5.36 -0.25 -7.50
C GLN A 50 5.02 -1.68 -7.94
N LEU A 51 4.59 -1.86 -9.20
CA LEU A 51 4.25 -3.17 -9.75
C LEU A 51 5.47 -4.08 -9.91
N GLU A 52 6.64 -3.51 -10.24
CA GLU A 52 7.91 -4.23 -10.34
C GLU A 52 8.34 -4.89 -9.01
N ARG A 53 7.80 -4.45 -7.88
CA ARG A 53 8.02 -5.08 -6.57
C ARG A 53 7.10 -6.28 -6.32
N ILE A 54 5.97 -6.37 -7.03
CA ILE A 54 4.95 -7.40 -6.82
C ILE A 54 5.03 -8.48 -7.90
N LEU A 55 5.26 -8.08 -9.15
CA LEU A 55 5.31 -8.96 -10.31
C LEU A 55 6.75 -9.11 -10.81
N ASP A 56 7.05 -10.27 -11.35
CA ASP A 56 8.32 -10.53 -12.02
C ASP A 56 8.20 -10.11 -13.48
N PHE A 57 8.96 -9.10 -13.89
CA PHE A 57 9.03 -8.61 -15.27
C PHE A 57 10.29 -9.09 -16.01
N ASP A 58 11.23 -9.71 -15.30
CA ASP A 58 12.57 -9.95 -15.82
C ASP A 58 12.82 -11.41 -16.20
N SER A 59 12.24 -12.35 -15.46
CA SER A 59 12.62 -13.76 -15.55
C SER A 59 11.48 -14.70 -15.97
N GLY A 60 11.84 -15.81 -16.59
CA GLY A 60 10.94 -16.89 -16.94
C GLY A 60 10.09 -16.66 -18.20
N ALA A 61 9.44 -17.74 -18.66
CA ALA A 61 8.55 -17.72 -19.82
C ALA A 61 7.25 -16.92 -19.58
N ASN A 62 6.85 -16.81 -18.33
CA ASN A 62 5.64 -16.11 -17.87
C ASN A 62 5.94 -14.78 -17.21
N LYS A 63 7.06 -14.14 -17.54
CA LYS A 63 7.36 -12.77 -17.07
C LYS A 63 6.23 -11.82 -17.42
N ALA A 64 5.93 -10.91 -16.49
CA ALA A 64 4.90 -9.92 -16.69
C ALA A 64 5.25 -8.94 -17.82
N VAL A 65 4.24 -8.36 -18.44
CA VAL A 65 4.41 -7.32 -19.46
C VAL A 65 3.65 -6.10 -19.04
N LEU A 66 4.30 -4.94 -19.04
CA LEU A 66 3.65 -3.65 -18.89
C LEU A 66 3.42 -3.05 -20.27
N VAL A 67 2.18 -2.65 -20.54
CA VAL A 67 1.78 -1.97 -21.77
C VAL A 67 1.06 -0.66 -21.45
N ASP A 68 1.17 0.31 -22.36
CA ASP A 68 0.46 1.58 -22.26
C ASP A 68 -0.53 1.69 -23.43
N ASN A 69 -1.83 1.85 -23.13
CA ASN A 69 -2.87 1.96 -24.16
C ASN A 69 -2.76 3.25 -24.99
N ALA A 70 -1.95 4.20 -24.60
CA ALA A 70 -1.66 5.37 -25.44
C ALA A 70 -0.98 4.97 -26.76
N THR A 71 -0.24 3.86 -26.77
CA THR A 71 0.51 3.41 -27.98
C THR A 71 -0.38 2.90 -29.11
N TRP A 72 -1.61 2.51 -28.82
CA TRP A 72 -2.56 2.06 -29.86
C TRP A 72 -3.86 2.87 -29.92
N THR A 73 -4.02 3.86 -29.04
CA THR A 73 -5.27 4.65 -28.97
C THR A 73 -5.09 6.06 -29.50
N LYS A 74 -3.94 6.72 -29.25
CA LYS A 74 -3.73 8.15 -29.57
C LYS A 74 -3.88 8.48 -31.05
N ASP A 75 -3.41 7.60 -31.93
CA ASP A 75 -3.34 7.85 -33.36
C ASP A 75 -4.56 7.32 -34.12
N VAL A 76 -5.57 6.78 -33.42
CA VAL A 76 -6.80 6.27 -34.07
C VAL A 76 -7.73 7.45 -34.35
N PRO A 77 -8.05 7.70 -35.65
CA PRO A 77 -9.04 8.73 -36.00
C PRO A 77 -10.41 8.40 -35.40
N VAL A 78 -11.13 9.42 -34.94
CA VAL A 78 -12.42 9.24 -34.29
C VAL A 78 -13.43 8.49 -35.15
N LEU A 79 -13.43 8.73 -36.46
CA LEU A 79 -14.37 8.04 -37.40
C LEU A 79 -14.01 6.56 -37.52
N ASP A 80 -12.73 6.21 -37.52
CA ASP A 80 -12.29 4.82 -37.53
C ASP A 80 -12.65 4.11 -36.22
N PHE A 81 -12.48 4.78 -35.07
CA PHE A 81 -12.89 4.25 -33.78
C PHE A 81 -14.40 3.98 -33.71
N LEU A 82 -15.23 4.91 -34.18
CA LEU A 82 -16.65 4.74 -34.21
C LEU A 82 -17.08 3.61 -35.14
N ARG A 83 -16.45 3.47 -36.33
CA ARG A 83 -16.69 2.40 -37.27
C ARG A 83 -16.25 1.04 -36.75
N ASP A 84 -15.05 0.94 -36.15
CA ASP A 84 -14.40 -0.32 -35.86
C ASP A 84 -14.65 -0.83 -34.45
N VAL A 85 -15.08 0.04 -33.54
CA VAL A 85 -15.43 -0.29 -32.15
C VAL A 85 -16.88 0.07 -31.84
N GLY A 86 -17.26 1.32 -32.10
CA GLY A 86 -18.57 1.86 -31.70
C GLY A 86 -19.74 1.07 -32.25
N LYS A 87 -19.69 0.63 -33.50
CA LYS A 87 -20.78 -0.12 -34.11
C LYS A 87 -21.08 -1.49 -33.48
N TYR A 88 -20.15 -2.04 -32.72
CA TYR A 88 -20.30 -3.37 -32.10
C TYR A 88 -20.88 -3.32 -30.68
N ILE A 89 -20.92 -2.13 -30.06
CA ILE A 89 -21.45 -1.91 -28.71
C ILE A 89 -22.65 -0.99 -28.82
N THR A 90 -23.82 -1.49 -28.44
CA THR A 90 -25.06 -0.71 -28.59
C THR A 90 -25.23 0.27 -27.42
N VAL A 91 -25.89 1.40 -27.69
CA VAL A 91 -26.28 2.39 -26.65
C VAL A 91 -27.07 1.71 -25.52
N ASN A 92 -27.95 0.75 -25.85
CA ASN A 92 -28.71 0.01 -24.85
C ASN A 92 -27.83 -0.77 -23.90
N GLN A 93 -26.72 -1.39 -24.38
CA GLN A 93 -25.74 -2.06 -23.52
C GLN A 93 -25.02 -1.06 -22.63
N MET A 94 -24.62 0.09 -23.15
CA MET A 94 -23.98 1.15 -22.39
C MET A 94 -24.90 1.72 -21.30
N MET A 95 -26.17 1.97 -21.63
CA MET A 95 -27.19 2.44 -20.69
C MET A 95 -27.55 1.40 -19.61
N ALA A 96 -27.37 0.12 -19.90
CA ALA A 96 -27.65 -0.96 -18.96
C ALA A 96 -26.60 -1.10 -17.85
N LYS A 97 -25.44 -0.45 -17.97
CA LYS A 97 -24.36 -0.48 -16.98
C LYS A 97 -24.80 0.20 -15.67
N ASP A 98 -24.53 -0.43 -14.52
CA ASP A 98 -25.00 0.04 -13.22
C ASP A 98 -24.49 1.46 -12.88
N SER A 99 -23.24 1.78 -13.20
CA SER A 99 -22.69 3.13 -13.00
C SER A 99 -23.38 4.19 -13.84
N VAL A 100 -23.81 3.85 -15.05
CA VAL A 100 -24.56 4.76 -15.93
C VAL A 100 -25.99 4.93 -15.43
N LYS A 101 -26.67 3.83 -15.07
CA LYS A 101 -28.03 3.86 -14.51
C LYS A 101 -28.09 4.71 -13.24
N SER A 102 -27.17 4.50 -12.30
CA SER A 102 -27.12 5.25 -11.05
C SER A 102 -26.97 6.74 -11.31
N ARG A 103 -26.01 7.15 -12.15
CA ARG A 103 -25.77 8.57 -12.49
C ARG A 103 -26.97 9.24 -13.12
N ILE A 104 -27.69 8.55 -14.02
CA ILE A 104 -28.90 9.08 -14.68
C ILE A 104 -30.06 9.16 -13.69
N SER A 105 -30.25 8.14 -12.83
CA SER A 105 -31.34 8.12 -11.85
C SER A 105 -31.16 9.18 -10.76
N ASP A 106 -29.91 9.48 -10.37
CA ASP A 106 -29.57 10.48 -9.35
C ASP A 106 -29.66 11.92 -9.87
N GLY A 107 -30.03 12.11 -11.16
CA GLY A 107 -30.11 13.41 -11.80
C GLY A 107 -28.76 14.08 -12.09
N ASN A 108 -27.67 13.41 -11.82
CA ASN A 108 -26.31 13.85 -12.15
C ASN A 108 -26.04 13.55 -13.63
N GLY A 109 -25.70 14.57 -14.40
CA GLY A 109 -25.33 14.38 -15.81
C GLY A 109 -24.13 13.42 -15.95
N LEU A 110 -24.08 12.72 -17.07
CA LEU A 110 -22.94 11.92 -17.49
C LEU A 110 -22.41 12.52 -18.80
N SER A 111 -21.13 12.94 -18.82
CA SER A 111 -20.55 13.47 -20.04
C SER A 111 -20.41 12.38 -21.11
N PHE A 112 -20.43 12.77 -22.38
CA PHE A 112 -20.17 11.81 -23.48
C PHE A 112 -18.79 11.16 -23.32
N THR A 113 -17.82 11.88 -22.79
CA THR A 113 -16.48 11.40 -22.51
C THR A 113 -16.51 10.22 -21.53
N GLU A 114 -17.13 10.38 -20.36
CA GLU A 114 -17.30 9.30 -19.38
C GLU A 114 -18.18 8.16 -19.93
N PHE A 115 -19.24 8.48 -20.67
CA PHE A 115 -20.12 7.48 -21.27
C PHE A 115 -19.39 6.59 -22.27
N SER A 116 -18.47 7.15 -23.04
CA SER A 116 -17.68 6.43 -24.04
C SER A 116 -16.53 5.61 -23.45
N TYR A 117 -16.20 5.75 -22.16
CA TYR A 117 -15.08 5.03 -21.52
C TYR A 117 -15.17 3.51 -21.72
N MET A 118 -16.36 2.93 -21.62
CA MET A 118 -16.58 1.49 -21.84
C MET A 118 -16.03 1.03 -23.20
N LEU A 119 -16.18 1.84 -24.25
CA LEU A 119 -15.68 1.52 -25.59
C LEU A 119 -14.16 1.46 -25.63
N LEU A 120 -13.49 2.35 -24.91
CA LEU A 120 -12.03 2.40 -24.84
C LEU A 120 -11.48 1.16 -24.14
N GLN A 121 -11.99 0.81 -22.97
CA GLN A 121 -11.54 -0.38 -22.23
C GLN A 121 -11.88 -1.68 -22.97
N ALA A 122 -13.04 -1.75 -23.63
CA ALA A 122 -13.39 -2.90 -24.46
C ALA A 122 -12.41 -3.06 -25.63
N ASN A 123 -12.02 -1.96 -26.28
CA ASN A 123 -11.02 -1.97 -27.35
C ASN A 123 -9.62 -2.33 -26.84
N ASP A 124 -9.24 -1.90 -25.63
CA ASP A 124 -7.98 -2.31 -25.00
C ASP A 124 -7.93 -3.83 -24.81
N PHE A 125 -8.99 -4.43 -24.26
CA PHE A 125 -9.05 -5.88 -24.09
C PHE A 125 -8.99 -6.63 -25.44
N ARG A 126 -9.73 -6.14 -26.46
CA ARG A 126 -9.63 -6.68 -27.82
C ARG A 126 -8.21 -6.59 -28.38
N HIS A 127 -7.54 -5.44 -28.21
CA HIS A 127 -6.16 -5.23 -28.68
C HIS A 127 -5.20 -6.20 -28.00
N LEU A 128 -5.30 -6.36 -26.68
CA LEU A 128 -4.47 -7.29 -25.93
C LEU A 128 -4.73 -8.74 -26.32
N CYS A 129 -5.98 -9.11 -26.57
CA CYS A 129 -6.33 -10.44 -27.06
C CYS A 129 -5.73 -10.71 -28.44
N GLU A 130 -5.78 -9.75 -29.36
CA GLU A 130 -5.30 -9.88 -30.73
C GLU A 130 -3.78 -9.91 -30.83
N HIS A 131 -3.06 -9.10 -30.03
CA HIS A 131 -1.62 -8.88 -30.19
C HIS A 131 -0.76 -9.56 -29.11
N LEU A 132 -1.33 -9.89 -27.95
CA LEU A 132 -0.62 -10.49 -26.83
C LEU A 132 -1.24 -11.82 -26.36
N ASP A 133 -2.24 -12.33 -27.09
CA ASP A 133 -3.01 -13.54 -26.71
C ASP A 133 -3.57 -13.47 -25.29
N CYS A 134 -3.99 -12.28 -24.85
CA CYS A 134 -4.59 -12.07 -23.54
C CYS A 134 -6.03 -12.58 -23.53
N GLU A 135 -6.27 -13.71 -22.89
CA GLU A 135 -7.59 -14.38 -22.89
C GLU A 135 -8.48 -13.94 -21.73
N MET A 136 -7.92 -13.37 -20.64
CA MET A 136 -8.67 -13.02 -19.43
C MET A 136 -8.40 -11.60 -18.98
N GLN A 137 -9.47 -10.81 -18.75
CA GLN A 137 -9.39 -9.53 -18.08
C GLN A 137 -9.89 -9.63 -16.63
N MET A 138 -9.17 -9.01 -15.70
CA MET A 138 -9.45 -9.05 -14.26
C MET A 138 -9.67 -7.66 -13.71
N GLY A 139 -10.59 -7.53 -12.72
CA GLY A 139 -10.83 -6.25 -12.05
C GLY A 139 -11.69 -6.34 -10.79
N GLY A 140 -11.96 -5.20 -10.17
CA GLY A 140 -12.99 -5.11 -9.13
C GLY A 140 -14.38 -5.32 -9.70
N SER A 141 -15.36 -5.59 -8.84
CA SER A 141 -16.76 -5.81 -9.26
C SER A 141 -17.37 -4.61 -10.02
N ASP A 142 -16.86 -3.40 -9.76
CA ASP A 142 -17.21 -2.17 -10.47
C ASP A 142 -16.79 -2.18 -11.95
N GLN A 143 -15.83 -3.03 -12.33
CA GLN A 143 -15.32 -3.18 -13.69
C GLN A 143 -16.09 -4.19 -14.55
N TRP A 144 -17.05 -4.92 -13.98
CA TRP A 144 -17.75 -5.99 -14.68
C TRP A 144 -18.34 -5.57 -16.01
N GLY A 145 -19.01 -4.41 -16.06
CA GLY A 145 -19.61 -3.88 -17.28
C GLY A 145 -18.59 -3.56 -18.38
N ASN A 146 -17.42 -3.03 -18.03
CA ASN A 146 -16.34 -2.76 -18.99
C ASN A 146 -15.71 -4.07 -19.50
N ILE A 147 -15.47 -5.03 -18.62
CA ILE A 147 -14.88 -6.34 -18.95
C ILE A 147 -15.78 -7.12 -19.89
N THR A 148 -17.08 -7.20 -19.60
CA THR A 148 -18.06 -7.92 -20.43
C THR A 148 -18.24 -7.29 -21.80
N ALA A 149 -18.17 -5.96 -21.91
CA ALA A 149 -18.17 -5.27 -23.20
C ALA A 149 -16.95 -5.65 -24.04
N GLY A 150 -15.78 -5.83 -23.41
CA GLY A 150 -14.57 -6.31 -24.08
C GLY A 150 -14.70 -7.76 -24.58
N ILE A 151 -15.26 -8.65 -23.76
CA ILE A 151 -15.55 -10.05 -24.15
C ILE A 151 -16.47 -10.09 -25.38
N ASP A 152 -17.53 -9.29 -25.36
CA ASP A 152 -18.47 -9.19 -26.48
C ASP A 152 -17.81 -8.65 -27.76
N LEU A 153 -16.95 -7.64 -27.62
CA LEU A 153 -16.21 -7.07 -28.74
C LEU A 153 -15.23 -8.08 -29.37
N ILE A 154 -14.49 -8.81 -28.52
CA ILE A 154 -13.57 -9.89 -28.95
C ILE A 154 -14.33 -10.94 -29.75
N ARG A 155 -15.43 -11.44 -29.19
CA ARG A 155 -16.26 -12.44 -29.88
C ARG A 155 -16.77 -11.94 -31.23
N LYS A 156 -17.27 -10.71 -31.31
CA LYS A 156 -17.86 -10.14 -32.53
C LYS A 156 -16.82 -9.81 -33.59
N ARG A 157 -15.60 -9.40 -33.20
CA ARG A 157 -14.57 -8.96 -34.14
C ARG A 157 -13.53 -10.03 -34.47
N LEU A 158 -13.14 -10.83 -33.48
CA LEU A 158 -12.07 -11.81 -33.64
C LEU A 158 -12.60 -13.26 -33.71
N GLY A 159 -13.88 -13.50 -33.36
CA GLY A 159 -14.42 -14.86 -33.25
C GLY A 159 -13.72 -15.72 -32.19
N ARG A 160 -13.08 -15.09 -31.21
CA ARG A 160 -12.32 -15.77 -30.13
C ARG A 160 -13.12 -15.76 -28.84
N ASP A 161 -12.93 -16.77 -28.01
CA ASP A 161 -13.40 -16.79 -26.66
C ASP A 161 -12.47 -16.00 -25.75
N SER A 162 -13.03 -15.33 -24.77
CA SER A 162 -12.30 -14.61 -23.73
C SER A 162 -13.09 -14.59 -22.43
N PHE A 163 -12.41 -14.33 -21.31
CA PHE A 163 -12.93 -14.52 -19.98
C PHE A 163 -12.81 -13.25 -19.14
N GLY A 164 -13.71 -13.09 -18.19
CA GLY A 164 -13.68 -12.02 -17.19
C GLY A 164 -13.67 -12.60 -15.80
N LEU A 165 -12.86 -12.04 -14.91
CA LEU A 165 -12.86 -12.37 -13.50
C LEU A 165 -12.95 -11.08 -12.68
N THR A 166 -13.96 -10.99 -11.82
CA THR A 166 -14.08 -9.89 -10.87
C THR A 166 -14.18 -10.39 -9.44
N TRP A 167 -13.76 -9.55 -8.52
CA TRP A 167 -13.91 -9.77 -7.09
C TRP A 167 -14.51 -8.55 -6.40
N PRO A 168 -15.18 -8.73 -5.25
CA PRO A 168 -15.71 -7.63 -4.47
C PRO A 168 -14.61 -6.63 -4.10
N LEU A 169 -14.97 -5.34 -4.04
CA LEU A 169 -14.05 -4.33 -3.52
C LEU A 169 -13.66 -4.66 -2.07
N VAL A 170 -12.42 -4.42 -1.74
CA VAL A 170 -11.91 -4.71 -0.39
C VAL A 170 -12.45 -3.67 0.58
N THR A 171 -13.28 -4.15 1.51
CA THR A 171 -13.85 -3.35 2.61
C THR A 171 -13.49 -3.97 3.95
N LYS A 172 -13.57 -3.18 5.00
CA LYS A 172 -13.54 -3.69 6.38
C LYS A 172 -14.89 -4.34 6.71
N SER A 173 -14.96 -5.08 7.82
CA SER A 173 -16.20 -5.70 8.32
C SER A 173 -17.29 -4.67 8.66
N ASP A 174 -16.92 -3.43 8.96
CA ASP A 174 -17.83 -2.31 9.19
C ASP A 174 -18.35 -1.65 7.89
N GLY A 175 -17.99 -2.18 6.72
CA GLY A 175 -18.37 -1.67 5.40
C GLY A 175 -17.53 -0.50 4.89
N THR A 176 -16.60 0.01 5.67
CA THR A 176 -15.71 1.11 5.24
C THR A 176 -14.65 0.61 4.26
N LYS A 177 -14.17 1.52 3.38
CA LYS A 177 -13.14 1.18 2.40
C LYS A 177 -11.82 0.84 3.09
N PHE A 178 -11.22 -0.29 2.74
CA PHE A 178 -9.89 -0.65 3.19
C PHE A 178 -8.82 0.23 2.55
N GLY A 179 -7.68 0.44 3.25
CA GLY A 179 -6.58 1.29 2.74
C GLY A 179 -6.70 2.77 3.11
N LYS A 180 -7.72 3.15 3.90
CA LYS A 180 -7.85 4.50 4.49
C LYS A 180 -7.78 4.43 6.01
N THR A 181 -7.06 5.38 6.61
CA THR A 181 -7.02 5.63 8.04
C THR A 181 -7.65 6.99 8.34
N ALA A 182 -7.74 7.37 9.63
CA ALA A 182 -8.15 8.72 10.03
C ALA A 182 -7.23 9.80 9.43
N ASP A 183 -5.95 9.48 9.25
CA ASP A 183 -4.92 10.38 8.73
C ASP A 183 -4.80 10.35 7.19
N GLY A 184 -5.64 9.59 6.50
CA GLY A 184 -5.67 9.51 5.04
C GLY A 184 -5.39 8.11 4.47
N ALA A 185 -4.86 8.07 3.25
CA ALA A 185 -4.54 6.82 2.56
C ALA A 185 -3.20 6.23 3.03
N VAL A 186 -3.15 4.90 3.15
CA VAL A 186 -1.89 4.17 3.34
C VAL A 186 -1.24 3.99 1.97
N TRP A 187 -0.06 4.57 1.80
CA TRP A 187 0.66 4.58 0.53
C TRP A 187 1.65 3.42 0.44
N LEU A 188 1.84 2.91 -0.77
CA LEU A 188 2.86 1.88 -1.04
C LEU A 188 4.27 2.48 -1.16
N ASP A 189 4.37 3.80 -1.36
CA ASP A 189 5.65 4.51 -1.40
C ASP A 189 6.17 4.77 0.02
N ALA A 190 7.36 4.26 0.33
CA ALA A 190 8.02 4.40 1.63
C ALA A 190 8.31 5.87 2.03
N LYS A 191 8.33 6.81 1.08
CA LYS A 191 8.48 8.24 1.36
C LYS A 191 7.20 8.88 1.89
N ARG A 192 6.04 8.27 1.64
CA ARG A 192 4.72 8.78 2.04
C ARG A 192 4.14 8.03 3.23
N THR A 193 4.39 6.73 3.33
CA THR A 193 4.05 5.89 4.48
C THR A 193 5.28 5.04 4.78
N SER A 194 5.91 5.24 5.94
CA SER A 194 7.11 4.49 6.30
C SER A 194 6.83 2.98 6.34
N PRO A 195 7.83 2.12 6.13
CA PRO A 195 7.66 0.67 6.26
C PRO A 195 7.13 0.27 7.64
N TYR A 196 7.46 1.03 8.69
CA TYR A 196 6.91 0.84 10.03
C TYR A 196 5.40 1.13 10.06
N GLN A 197 4.96 2.31 9.60
CA GLN A 197 3.55 2.69 9.55
C GLN A 197 2.76 1.75 8.65
N PHE A 198 3.33 1.36 7.50
CA PHE A 198 2.73 0.40 6.60
C PHE A 198 2.52 -0.96 7.29
N ARG A 199 3.53 -1.48 7.99
CA ARG A 199 3.40 -2.72 8.76
C ARG A 199 2.38 -2.59 9.89
N GLN A 200 2.38 -1.47 10.63
CA GLN A 200 1.42 -1.22 11.72
C GLN A 200 -0.02 -1.17 11.22
N PHE A 201 -0.27 -0.62 10.03
CA PHE A 201 -1.59 -0.66 9.42
C PHE A 201 -2.13 -2.09 9.28
N TRP A 202 -1.32 -3.03 8.82
CA TRP A 202 -1.70 -4.45 8.72
C TRP A 202 -1.80 -5.12 10.09
N MET A 203 -0.97 -4.73 11.03
CA MET A 203 -1.07 -5.21 12.42
C MET A 203 -2.38 -4.79 13.10
N GLN A 204 -3.00 -3.67 12.69
CA GLN A 204 -4.26 -3.17 13.27
C GLN A 204 -5.52 -3.82 12.67
N VAL A 205 -5.39 -4.70 11.69
CA VAL A 205 -6.51 -5.46 11.13
C VAL A 205 -7.22 -6.24 12.26
N THR A 206 -8.55 -6.15 12.31
CA THR A 206 -9.35 -6.85 13.32
C THR A 206 -9.30 -8.37 13.15
N ASP A 207 -9.62 -9.12 14.20
CA ASP A 207 -9.68 -10.59 14.12
C ASP A 207 -10.76 -11.09 13.15
N ILE A 208 -11.83 -10.32 12.97
CA ILE A 208 -12.89 -10.62 12.00
C ILE A 208 -12.37 -10.39 10.56
N ASP A 209 -11.63 -9.32 10.35
CA ASP A 209 -11.15 -8.97 9.01
C ASP A 209 -9.97 -9.83 8.56
N ILE A 210 -9.09 -10.24 9.48
CA ILE A 210 -7.92 -11.05 9.12
C ILE A 210 -8.32 -12.43 8.55
N GLU A 211 -9.45 -12.98 8.95
CA GLU A 211 -10.02 -14.22 8.41
C GLU A 211 -10.23 -14.16 6.88
N ARG A 212 -10.56 -12.98 6.36
CA ARG A 212 -10.74 -12.75 4.92
C ARG A 212 -9.48 -12.20 4.25
N MET A 213 -8.75 -11.34 4.96
CA MET A 213 -7.61 -10.63 4.37
C MET A 213 -6.38 -11.53 4.22
N LEU A 214 -6.12 -12.43 5.16
CA LEU A 214 -4.98 -13.33 5.03
C LEU A 214 -5.10 -14.21 3.76
N PRO A 215 -6.23 -14.89 3.47
CA PRO A 215 -6.39 -15.61 2.20
C PRO A 215 -6.35 -14.73 0.95
N GLN A 216 -6.78 -13.46 1.04
CA GLN A 216 -6.79 -12.55 -0.10
C GLN A 216 -5.42 -12.03 -0.48
N PHE A 217 -4.61 -11.67 0.50
CA PHE A 217 -3.37 -10.91 0.28
C PHE A 217 -2.10 -11.75 0.41
N SER A 218 -2.10 -12.82 1.21
CA SER A 218 -0.95 -13.71 1.35
C SER A 218 -0.73 -14.53 0.07
N LEU A 219 0.52 -14.79 -0.28
CA LEU A 219 0.90 -15.68 -1.38
C LEU A 219 1.19 -17.12 -0.91
N ARG A 220 1.00 -17.41 0.38
CA ARG A 220 1.21 -18.73 0.96
C ARG A 220 0.21 -19.76 0.44
N PRO A 221 0.54 -21.06 0.49
CA PRO A 221 -0.41 -22.14 0.23
C PRO A 221 -1.63 -22.06 1.15
N MET A 222 -2.80 -22.48 0.66
CA MET A 222 -4.05 -22.40 1.42
C MET A 222 -4.04 -23.25 2.69
N GLU A 223 -3.32 -24.36 2.69
CA GLU A 223 -3.16 -25.24 3.86
C GLU A 223 -2.39 -24.52 4.98
N GLU A 224 -1.34 -23.76 4.63
CA GLU A 224 -0.58 -22.96 5.59
C GLU A 224 -1.42 -21.80 6.13
N ILE A 225 -2.16 -21.11 5.26
CA ILE A 225 -3.11 -20.06 5.66
C ILE A 225 -4.15 -20.60 6.64
N ALA A 226 -4.72 -21.77 6.36
CA ALA A 226 -5.69 -22.41 7.24
C ALA A 226 -5.10 -22.75 8.63
N SER A 227 -3.84 -23.22 8.66
CA SER A 227 -3.13 -23.48 9.91
C SER A 227 -2.91 -22.21 10.73
N ILE A 228 -2.47 -21.12 10.10
CA ILE A 228 -2.25 -19.82 10.75
C ILE A 228 -3.55 -19.26 11.31
N LEU A 229 -4.65 -19.32 10.55
CA LEU A 229 -5.97 -18.88 11.02
C LEU A 229 -6.49 -19.72 12.18
N ASN A 230 -6.22 -21.02 12.19
CA ASN A 230 -6.58 -21.89 13.32
C ASN A 230 -5.78 -21.52 14.58
N GLU A 231 -4.47 -21.28 14.46
CA GLU A 231 -3.65 -20.78 15.59
C GLU A 231 -4.15 -19.44 16.10
N GLN A 232 -4.51 -18.50 15.20
CA GLN A 232 -5.09 -17.20 15.56
C GLN A 232 -6.37 -17.34 16.38
N ARG A 233 -7.27 -18.27 15.99
CA ARG A 233 -8.53 -18.52 16.73
C ARG A 233 -8.29 -19.08 18.12
N LEU A 234 -7.26 -19.91 18.30
CA LEU A 234 -6.91 -20.52 19.57
C LEU A 234 -6.20 -19.54 20.53
N SER A 235 -5.49 -18.55 20.00
CA SER A 235 -4.69 -17.59 20.78
C SER A 235 -4.71 -16.21 20.12
N PRO A 236 -5.87 -15.51 20.08
CA PRO A 236 -6.02 -14.26 19.35
C PRO A 236 -5.10 -13.14 19.88
N GLU A 237 -4.73 -13.16 21.16
CA GLU A 237 -3.83 -12.22 21.79
C GLU A 237 -2.41 -12.23 21.19
N LYS A 238 -1.97 -13.34 20.57
CA LYS A 238 -0.68 -13.46 19.90
C LYS A 238 -0.64 -12.76 18.55
N ARG A 239 -1.81 -12.51 17.94
CA ARG A 239 -1.98 -11.84 16.65
C ARG A 239 -1.11 -12.46 15.53
N VAL A 240 -1.02 -13.79 15.51
CA VAL A 240 -0.14 -14.53 14.59
C VAL A 240 -0.52 -14.27 13.13
N ALA A 241 -1.81 -14.27 12.80
CA ALA A 241 -2.29 -14.04 11.45
C ALA A 241 -2.00 -12.60 10.97
N GLN A 242 -2.22 -11.59 11.82
CA GLN A 242 -1.92 -10.20 11.50
C GLN A 242 -0.41 -10.01 11.32
N ARG A 243 0.41 -10.58 12.21
CA ARG A 243 1.88 -10.50 12.12
C ARG A 243 2.40 -11.15 10.84
N THR A 244 1.91 -12.33 10.52
CA THR A 244 2.28 -13.05 9.29
C THR A 244 1.97 -12.21 8.06
N LEU A 245 0.74 -11.69 7.95
CA LEU A 245 0.33 -10.89 6.81
C LEU A 245 1.11 -9.57 6.74
N ALA A 246 1.26 -8.87 7.86
CA ALA A 246 1.99 -7.61 7.93
C ALA A 246 3.45 -7.77 7.49
N ASN A 247 4.13 -8.80 7.96
CA ASN A 247 5.52 -9.07 7.58
C ASN A 247 5.63 -9.47 6.11
N GLU A 248 4.76 -10.36 5.62
CA GLU A 248 4.76 -10.81 4.22
C GLU A 248 4.55 -9.66 3.24
N ILE A 249 3.54 -8.82 3.46
CA ILE A 249 3.24 -7.70 2.54
C ILE A 249 4.31 -6.60 2.66
N THR A 250 4.80 -6.31 3.86
CA THR A 250 5.88 -5.33 4.04
C THR A 250 7.17 -5.81 3.35
N SER A 251 7.51 -7.09 3.48
CA SER A 251 8.66 -7.68 2.79
C SER A 251 8.52 -7.63 1.27
N MET A 252 7.32 -7.95 0.76
CA MET A 252 7.03 -7.91 -0.68
C MET A 252 7.22 -6.51 -1.27
N LEU A 253 6.80 -5.45 -0.57
CA LEU A 253 6.80 -4.08 -1.08
C LEU A 253 8.06 -3.29 -0.75
N HIS A 254 8.67 -3.52 0.40
CA HIS A 254 9.78 -2.73 0.92
C HIS A 254 11.08 -3.52 1.10
N GLY A 255 11.05 -4.82 0.79
CA GLY A 255 12.18 -5.74 0.98
C GLY A 255 12.24 -6.32 2.40
N GLU A 256 12.91 -7.46 2.51
CA GLU A 256 13.02 -8.23 3.76
C GLU A 256 13.74 -7.46 4.87
N GLU A 257 14.80 -6.73 4.53
CA GLU A 257 15.54 -5.90 5.49
C GLU A 257 14.64 -4.83 6.12
N SER A 258 13.84 -4.13 5.30
CA SER A 258 12.91 -3.09 5.77
C SER A 258 11.78 -3.69 6.61
N ALA A 259 11.27 -4.87 6.25
CA ALA A 259 10.24 -5.55 7.02
C ALA A 259 10.75 -5.98 8.40
N ASN A 260 11.94 -6.56 8.46
CA ASN A 260 12.59 -6.96 9.71
C ASN A 260 12.89 -5.73 10.58
N ALA A 261 13.40 -4.64 9.98
CA ALA A 261 13.63 -3.39 10.69
C ALA A 261 12.34 -2.77 11.24
N ALA A 262 11.24 -2.84 10.49
CA ALA A 262 9.93 -2.37 10.94
C ALA A 262 9.35 -3.21 12.09
N GLU A 263 9.56 -4.52 12.07
CA GLU A 263 9.17 -5.40 13.18
C GLU A 263 9.97 -5.10 14.44
N GLN A 264 11.31 -5.01 14.33
CA GLN A 264 12.18 -4.64 15.45
C GLN A 264 11.85 -3.25 16.00
N ALA A 265 11.54 -2.27 15.12
CA ALA A 265 11.14 -0.94 15.55
C ALA A 265 9.83 -0.98 16.38
N ALA A 266 8.86 -1.80 15.96
CA ALA A 266 7.66 -2.03 16.74
C ALA A 266 7.98 -2.61 18.11
N ASP A 267 8.78 -3.69 18.17
CA ASP A 267 9.15 -4.33 19.44
C ASP A 267 9.82 -3.34 20.39
N VAL A 268 10.76 -2.52 19.90
CA VAL A 268 11.43 -1.48 20.68
C VAL A 268 10.44 -0.42 21.19
N LEU A 269 9.56 0.09 20.32
CA LEU A 269 8.56 1.10 20.69
C LEU A 269 7.45 0.53 21.60
N PHE A 270 7.30 -0.79 21.66
CA PHE A 270 6.46 -1.48 22.65
C PHE A 270 7.22 -1.96 23.89
N GLY A 271 8.51 -1.64 23.99
CA GLY A 271 9.26 -1.78 25.25
C GLY A 271 10.39 -2.82 25.25
N ALA A 272 10.67 -3.46 24.12
CA ALA A 272 11.85 -4.30 24.00
C ALA A 272 13.16 -3.49 24.15
N ASN A 273 14.23 -4.18 24.48
CA ASN A 273 15.53 -3.55 24.66
C ASN A 273 16.13 -3.13 23.28
N PRO A 274 16.42 -1.82 23.06
CA PRO A 274 16.92 -1.32 21.79
C PRO A 274 18.39 -1.70 21.50
N VAL A 275 19.13 -2.28 22.43
CA VAL A 275 20.56 -2.62 22.28
C VAL A 275 20.81 -3.57 21.10
N PHE A 276 19.81 -4.40 20.75
CA PHE A 276 19.90 -5.33 19.63
C PHE A 276 19.27 -4.79 18.33
N ALA A 277 18.78 -3.56 18.36
CA ALA A 277 18.19 -2.94 17.17
C ALA A 277 19.25 -2.67 16.10
N SER A 278 18.94 -2.98 14.85
CA SER A 278 19.83 -2.66 13.73
C SER A 278 19.88 -1.15 13.47
N GLU A 279 20.88 -0.69 12.72
CA GLU A 279 20.95 0.70 12.30
C GLU A 279 19.72 1.09 11.45
N ALA A 280 19.24 0.20 10.59
CA ALA A 280 18.02 0.38 9.81
C ALA A 280 16.78 0.56 10.72
N THR A 281 16.70 -0.22 11.80
CA THR A 281 15.64 -0.09 12.82
C THR A 281 15.66 1.29 13.48
N LEU A 282 16.84 1.78 13.88
CA LEU A 282 16.95 3.11 14.51
C LEU A 282 16.61 4.24 13.55
N LYS A 283 16.97 4.10 12.27
CA LYS A 283 16.55 5.05 11.22
C LYS A 283 15.01 5.08 11.03
N LEU A 284 14.34 3.94 11.13
CA LEU A 284 12.87 3.90 11.12
C LEU A 284 12.29 4.51 12.40
N ILE A 285 12.83 4.19 13.57
CA ILE A 285 12.40 4.81 14.83
C ILE A 285 12.54 6.33 14.76
N ALA A 286 13.62 6.85 14.15
CA ALA A 286 13.82 8.28 13.96
C ALA A 286 12.74 8.97 13.10
N GLN A 287 11.99 8.24 12.30
CA GLN A 287 10.86 8.76 11.53
C GLN A 287 9.56 8.81 12.34
N GLU A 288 9.49 8.03 13.44
CA GLU A 288 8.26 7.84 14.22
C GLU A 288 8.28 8.57 15.57
N VAL A 289 9.44 8.99 16.05
CA VAL A 289 9.60 9.69 17.32
C VAL A 289 10.30 11.04 17.13
N ALA A 290 10.19 11.92 18.10
CA ALA A 290 10.94 13.16 18.08
C ALA A 290 12.45 12.88 18.14
N VAL A 291 13.22 13.62 17.34
CA VAL A 291 14.68 13.51 17.26
C VAL A 291 15.32 14.83 17.62
N THR A 292 16.37 14.80 18.45
CA THR A 292 17.21 15.95 18.70
C THR A 292 18.66 15.63 18.39
N GLN A 293 19.26 16.45 17.53
CA GLN A 293 20.70 16.40 17.27
C GLN A 293 21.44 17.15 18.37
N MET A 294 22.48 16.55 18.95
CA MET A 294 23.29 17.20 19.98
C MET A 294 24.71 16.63 20.01
N GLY A 295 25.64 17.42 20.52
CA GLY A 295 27.02 16.96 20.74
C GLY A 295 27.12 16.11 22.01
N THR A 296 28.12 15.22 22.06
CA THR A 296 28.35 14.31 23.22
C THR A 296 28.67 15.02 24.55
N ALA A 297 29.06 16.29 24.51
CA ALA A 297 29.33 17.08 25.71
C ALA A 297 28.12 17.21 26.67
N VAL A 298 26.91 17.14 26.14
CA VAL A 298 25.67 17.26 26.95
C VAL A 298 25.34 15.99 27.75
N LEU A 299 25.99 14.86 27.46
CA LEU A 299 25.73 13.58 28.13
C LEU A 299 26.05 13.59 29.64
N HIS A 300 26.75 14.61 30.13
CA HIS A 300 27.01 14.80 31.57
C HIS A 300 25.82 15.42 32.33
N ASP A 301 24.83 16.00 31.62
CA ASP A 301 23.66 16.65 32.21
C ASP A 301 22.37 15.95 31.80
N ALA A 302 22.01 14.88 32.48
CA ALA A 302 20.78 14.13 32.23
C ALA A 302 19.52 15.00 32.44
N VAL A 303 19.55 15.95 33.38
CA VAL A 303 18.40 16.85 33.65
C VAL A 303 18.20 17.82 32.49
N GLY A 304 19.28 18.45 32.01
CA GLY A 304 19.22 19.35 30.86
C GLY A 304 18.79 18.62 29.58
N VAL A 305 19.28 17.39 29.33
CA VAL A 305 18.85 16.57 28.19
C VAL A 305 17.35 16.28 28.23
N LEU A 306 16.79 15.90 29.39
CA LEU A 306 15.35 15.63 29.51
C LEU A 306 14.49 16.87 29.26
N VAL A 307 14.96 18.05 29.64
CA VAL A 307 14.25 19.30 29.37
C VAL A 307 14.38 19.70 27.90
N THR A 308 15.57 19.61 27.33
CA THR A 308 15.82 19.95 25.92
C THR A 308 15.04 19.05 24.95
N THR A 309 14.87 17.78 25.30
CA THR A 309 14.08 16.83 24.51
C THR A 309 12.56 16.96 24.70
N GLY A 310 12.12 17.80 25.64
CA GLY A 310 10.69 17.93 25.97
C GLY A 310 10.12 16.72 26.74
N LEU A 311 10.94 15.77 27.14
CA LEU A 311 10.51 14.67 28.01
C LEU A 311 10.18 15.16 29.43
N ALA A 312 10.76 16.29 29.83
CA ALA A 312 10.37 17.03 31.04
C ALA A 312 10.12 18.49 30.68
N THR A 313 9.13 19.11 31.35
CA THR A 313 8.76 20.52 31.14
C THR A 313 9.63 21.50 31.95
N SER A 314 10.38 20.98 32.94
CA SER A 314 11.24 21.76 33.83
C SER A 314 12.32 20.88 34.45
N ASN A 315 13.39 21.54 34.96
CA ASN A 315 14.45 20.86 35.72
C ASN A 315 13.89 20.14 36.96
N SER A 316 12.88 20.69 37.63
CA SER A 316 12.24 20.07 38.80
C SER A 316 11.51 18.78 38.39
N GLU A 317 10.79 18.80 37.27
CA GLU A 317 10.15 17.59 36.74
C GLU A 317 11.19 16.55 36.32
N ALA A 318 12.25 16.95 35.62
CA ALA A 318 13.31 16.04 35.21
C ALA A 318 13.95 15.32 36.40
N ARG A 319 14.31 16.03 37.46
CA ARG A 319 14.84 15.44 38.70
C ARG A 319 13.84 14.46 39.34
N ARG A 320 12.56 14.84 39.44
CA ARG A 320 11.51 13.94 39.96
C ARG A 320 11.39 12.66 39.14
N LEU A 321 11.43 12.76 37.79
CA LEU A 321 11.37 11.60 36.88
C LEU A 321 12.55 10.65 37.08
N LEU A 322 13.74 11.18 37.30
CA LEU A 322 14.96 10.40 37.62
C LEU A 322 14.85 9.72 38.99
N GLN A 323 14.43 10.45 40.03
CA GLN A 323 14.20 9.88 41.38
C GLN A 323 13.16 8.75 41.37
N GLN A 324 12.11 8.90 40.55
CA GLN A 324 11.08 7.87 40.35
C GLN A 324 11.53 6.73 39.42
N ARG A 325 12.75 6.80 38.88
CA ARG A 325 13.27 5.81 37.91
C ARG A 325 12.34 5.57 36.72
N SER A 326 11.61 6.60 36.28
CA SER A 326 10.59 6.52 35.21
C SER A 326 11.17 6.79 33.82
N VAL A 327 12.46 7.05 33.71
CA VAL A 327 13.19 7.27 32.45
C VAL A 327 14.17 6.14 32.21
N ARG A 328 14.32 5.77 30.94
CA ARG A 328 15.32 4.82 30.45
C ARG A 328 16.12 5.44 29.32
N ALA A 329 17.42 5.08 29.24
CA ALA A 329 18.28 5.35 28.10
C ALA A 329 18.80 4.02 27.55
N ASN A 330 18.58 3.75 26.27
CA ASN A 330 18.92 2.48 25.61
C ASN A 330 18.47 1.23 26.38
N GLY A 331 17.29 1.31 27.03
CA GLY A 331 16.74 0.24 27.86
C GLY A 331 17.21 0.25 29.33
N GLU A 332 18.30 0.89 29.64
CA GLU A 332 18.81 1.04 31.01
C GLU A 332 17.99 2.08 31.79
N GLN A 333 17.61 1.74 33.01
CA GLN A 333 16.84 2.62 33.89
C GLN A 333 17.77 3.69 34.51
N LEU A 334 17.37 4.94 34.40
CA LEU A 334 18.09 6.08 34.94
C LEU A 334 17.57 6.43 36.33
N ASP A 335 18.50 6.83 37.22
CA ASP A 335 18.19 7.39 38.54
C ASP A 335 18.74 8.82 38.68
N GLU A 336 18.64 9.40 39.89
CA GLU A 336 19.08 10.77 40.17
C GLU A 336 20.58 11.01 40.04
N HIS A 337 21.39 9.93 40.05
CA HIS A 337 22.84 9.95 39.86
C HIS A 337 23.28 9.54 38.46
N ALA A 338 22.30 9.31 37.55
CA ALA A 338 22.57 8.80 36.23
C ALA A 338 23.43 9.77 35.41
N LYS A 339 24.48 9.21 34.81
CA LYS A 339 25.36 9.88 33.85
C LYS A 339 25.15 9.23 32.50
N LEU A 340 24.57 9.96 31.54
CA LEU A 340 24.30 9.43 30.21
C LEU A 340 25.54 9.10 29.41
N ASP A 341 26.71 9.71 29.75
CA ASP A 341 28.01 9.40 29.17
C ASP A 341 28.52 7.97 29.47
N LYS A 342 27.90 7.28 30.44
CA LYS A 342 28.16 5.87 30.76
C LYS A 342 27.30 4.90 29.97
N VAL A 343 26.22 5.39 29.36
CA VAL A 343 25.34 4.58 28.52
C VAL A 343 25.94 4.50 27.12
N ALA A 344 26.25 3.29 26.66
CA ALA A 344 26.81 3.10 25.33
C ALA A 344 25.86 3.59 24.24
N LEU A 345 26.38 4.37 23.29
CA LEU A 345 25.61 4.78 22.14
C LEU A 345 25.31 3.59 21.23
N LEU A 346 24.07 3.47 20.79
CA LEU A 346 23.67 2.48 19.79
C LEU A 346 24.36 2.84 18.47
N HIS A 347 25.06 1.87 17.89
CA HIS A 347 25.90 2.04 16.69
C HIS A 347 26.83 3.26 16.72
N GLY A 348 27.32 3.63 17.93
CA GLY A 348 28.20 4.79 18.11
C GLY A 348 27.59 6.16 17.84
N ARG A 349 26.28 6.23 17.63
CA ARG A 349 25.59 7.44 17.16
C ARG A 349 24.33 7.79 17.93
N TRP A 350 23.47 6.83 18.32
CA TRP A 350 22.16 7.12 18.86
C TRP A 350 21.99 6.76 20.31
N MET A 351 21.13 7.50 21.00
CA MET A 351 20.60 7.12 22.31
C MET A 351 19.09 7.28 22.31
N LEU A 352 18.36 6.18 22.57
CA LEU A 352 16.91 6.18 22.69
C LEU A 352 16.49 6.41 24.13
N LEU A 353 15.87 7.53 24.38
CA LEU A 353 15.26 7.87 25.67
C LEU A 353 13.80 7.42 25.71
N ARG A 354 13.35 6.93 26.85
CA ARG A 354 11.96 6.53 27.08
C ARG A 354 11.48 7.04 28.43
N LYS A 355 10.37 7.76 28.46
CA LYS A 355 9.66 8.17 29.67
C LYS A 355 8.36 7.35 29.81
N GLY A 356 8.23 6.60 30.91
CA GLY A 356 7.06 5.75 31.13
C GLY A 356 6.94 4.61 30.09
N LYS A 357 5.73 4.40 29.56
CA LYS A 357 5.45 3.30 28.65
C LYS A 357 5.53 3.67 27.17
N THR A 358 5.21 4.93 26.81
CA THR A 358 4.90 5.31 25.41
C THR A 358 5.64 6.54 24.91
N ALA A 359 6.25 7.36 25.78
CA ALA A 359 6.94 8.56 25.34
C ALA A 359 8.40 8.24 25.03
N TYR A 360 8.77 8.33 23.75
CA TYR A 360 10.12 8.09 23.25
C TYR A 360 10.72 9.35 22.65
N HIS A 361 12.02 9.46 22.73
CA HIS A 361 12.81 10.51 22.08
C HIS A 361 14.18 9.95 21.67
N LEU A 362 14.59 10.19 20.44
CA LEU A 362 15.88 9.72 19.92
C LEU A 362 16.88 10.88 19.92
N LEU A 363 18.02 10.68 20.55
CA LEU A 363 19.17 11.57 20.43
C LEU A 363 20.06 11.10 19.31
N ASP A 364 20.44 12.00 18.42
CA ASP A 364 21.36 11.76 17.31
C ASP A 364 22.65 12.54 17.54
N PHE A 365 23.74 11.81 17.70
CA PHE A 365 25.09 12.34 17.92
C PHE A 365 25.92 12.28 16.64
N ALA A 366 25.29 12.38 15.46
CA ALA A 366 26.00 12.56 14.22
C ALA A 366 26.76 13.91 14.27
N GLY A 367 28.06 13.83 14.51
CA GLY A 367 29.01 14.94 14.44
C GLY A 367 29.37 15.26 13.00
#